data_9ee0265b3e82eb304387ff33aaa339d5
#
_entry.id   9ee0265b3e82eb304387ff33aaa339d5
#
_cell.length_a   1.000
_cell.length_b   1.000
_cell.length_c   1.000
_cell.angle_alpha   90.00
_cell.angle_beta   90.00
_cell.angle_gamma   90.00
#
_symmetry.space_group_name_H-M   'P 1'
#
loop_
_entity.id
_entity.type
_entity.pdbx_description
1 polymer ?
#
loop_
_entity_poly.entity_id
_entity_poly.type
_entity_poly.pdbx_seq_one_letter_code
_entity_poly.pdbx_strand_id
1 'polypeptide(L)'
;MKNNEQSNKQNSKPANKRKWLGICAAVVVMIGIAAGAAIYLYPTNPAGNATKQPNTENQTSEATTQLSEAANQTSNNTTQQAETAEPEQGTQPSGSETETQQALTTEQPQPETETQEPEVVEITISAVGDLTFGRNQKASYSGSFDEYYDDYGVDYFLQNVVDVFAADDCTIGNLEGVLTESTDIRASKEWNHKGRPEYVNILTRGSIEVVSLGNNHIMDYNEEGVKDTIDTLENAGVTYAISGVWGDKYGMYETEKGIKIGFVSVNEYYEGNTVYTFLEDGLKQLREQGADLVFALVHWGGDKTHIIEDDQYTMGRWCVDQGYDLVLGCHPHVLQGIECYNGKYIVYSMGNFCYGGSKNPKEKDSMIFQQTFTFVDGVLQENTTDIRAIPCRLSGKTSKNDYSPVILDGDEAAETIQSLNSYSKEFGIAFDNEGYLKQ
;
A
#
# COMPACT_ATOMS: atom_id res chain seq x y z
N MET A 1 41.85 -6.57 -70.85
CA MET A 1 43.13 -5.87 -71.08
C MET A 1 43.55 -5.27 -69.78
N LYS A 2 44.64 -5.89 -69.31
CA LYS A 2 45.82 -5.34 -68.63
C LYS A 2 45.59 -4.55 -67.32
N ASN A 3 45.90 -5.16 -66.13
CA ASN A 3 47.25 -5.23 -65.50
C ASN A 3 47.65 -3.89 -64.92
N ASN A 4 48.13 -3.65 -63.72
CA ASN A 4 49.09 -4.33 -62.84
C ASN A 4 49.01 -3.62 -61.49
N GLU A 5 49.05 -4.32 -60.34
CA GLU A 5 50.21 -4.85 -59.61
C GLU A 5 51.09 -3.83 -58.87
N GLN A 6 51.22 -4.10 -57.58
CA GLN A 6 52.45 -4.11 -56.75
C GLN A 6 52.89 -2.74 -56.17
N SER A 7 53.39 -2.61 -55.00
CA SER A 7 53.99 -3.51 -53.99
C SER A 7 54.37 -2.71 -52.74
N ASN A 8 54.19 -3.27 -51.56
CA ASN A 8 55.20 -3.63 -50.56
C ASN A 8 56.25 -2.57 -50.09
N LYS A 9 56.29 -2.33 -48.78
CA LYS A 9 57.42 -2.61 -47.84
C LYS A 9 57.15 -1.99 -46.46
N GLN A 10 56.91 -2.82 -45.48
CA GLN A 10 57.72 -3.09 -44.28
C GLN A 10 58.82 -2.06 -43.93
N ASN A 11 58.75 -1.52 -42.70
CA ASN A 11 59.89 -1.55 -41.83
C ASN A 11 59.55 -1.40 -40.33
N SER A 12 60.14 -2.26 -39.61
CA SER A 12 60.25 -2.67 -38.24
C SER A 12 60.94 -1.64 -37.32
N LYS A 13 60.42 -1.58 -36.07
CA LYS A 13 61.01 -1.53 -34.71
C LYS A 13 62.40 -0.83 -34.50
N PRO A 14 62.74 -0.39 -33.24
CA PRO A 14 62.67 -1.17 -32.00
C PRO A 14 62.29 -0.45 -30.68
N ALA A 15 62.14 -1.29 -29.67
CA ALA A 15 61.89 -1.06 -28.27
C ALA A 15 62.96 -0.24 -27.54
N ASN A 16 62.51 0.46 -26.46
CA ASN A 16 63.42 0.76 -25.36
C ASN A 16 62.75 0.55 -24.01
N LYS A 17 63.27 -0.47 -23.32
CA LYS A 17 62.99 -0.77 -21.90
C LYS A 17 63.73 0.21 -21.04
N ARG A 18 63.09 0.82 -20.06
CA ARG A 18 63.77 1.26 -18.83
C ARG A 18 62.97 0.81 -17.63
N LYS A 19 63.56 -0.11 -16.90
CA LYS A 19 63.24 -0.51 -15.54
C LYS A 19 63.56 0.67 -14.60
N TRP A 20 62.69 0.89 -13.62
CA TRP A 20 63.12 1.42 -12.32
C TRP A 20 62.44 0.62 -11.23
N LEU A 21 63.28 0.07 -10.37
CA LEU A 21 62.98 -0.60 -9.11
C LEU A 21 62.87 0.47 -7.99
N GLY A 22 61.99 0.15 -7.02
CA GLY A 22 62.23 0.46 -5.60
C GLY A 22 61.26 1.47 -5.02
N ILE A 23 60.47 1.12 -4.11
CA ILE A 23 60.65 1.03 -2.66
C ILE A 23 59.29 0.86 -2.03
N CYS A 24 59.12 -0.18 -1.25
CA CYS A 24 58.04 -0.39 -0.29
C CYS A 24 58.09 0.70 0.81
N ALA A 25 56.94 1.30 1.08
CA ALA A 25 56.64 1.86 2.39
C ALA A 25 55.20 1.55 2.73
N ALA A 26 55.03 0.62 3.63
CA ALA A 26 53.77 0.31 4.27
C ALA A 26 53.44 1.48 5.21
N VAL A 27 52.33 2.14 4.96
CA VAL A 27 51.67 3.03 5.95
C VAL A 27 50.38 2.35 6.32
N VAL A 28 50.34 1.77 7.51
CA VAL A 28 49.14 1.32 8.19
C VAL A 28 48.46 2.58 8.71
N VAL A 29 47.39 2.99 8.10
CA VAL A 29 46.46 4.00 8.69
C VAL A 29 45.30 3.24 9.27
N MET A 30 45.29 3.19 10.59
CA MET A 30 44.09 2.81 11.36
C MET A 30 43.08 3.95 11.24
N ILE A 31 41.99 3.74 10.50
CA ILE A 31 40.85 4.64 10.52
C ILE A 31 39.88 4.07 11.55
N GLY A 32 39.75 4.82 12.65
CA GLY A 32 38.73 4.57 13.65
C GLY A 32 37.34 4.86 13.06
N ILE A 33 36.44 3.92 13.24
CA ILE A 33 35.02 4.07 12.95
C ILE A 33 34.46 5.05 13.99
N ALA A 34 34.17 6.27 13.58
CA ALA A 34 33.31 7.18 14.32
C ALA A 34 31.91 7.06 13.72
N ALA A 35 31.00 6.43 14.45
CA ALA A 35 29.58 6.48 14.16
C ALA A 35 29.11 7.93 14.34
N GLY A 36 28.88 8.61 13.24
CA GLY A 36 28.28 9.94 13.22
C GLY A 36 26.79 9.82 12.96
N ALA A 37 25.99 9.83 14.04
CA ALA A 37 24.57 10.08 13.95
C ALA A 37 24.38 11.52 13.45
N ALA A 38 23.89 11.68 12.23
CA ALA A 38 23.48 12.98 11.71
C ALA A 38 22.11 13.32 12.31
N ILE A 39 22.12 14.14 13.34
CA ILE A 39 20.90 14.77 13.86
C ILE A 39 20.55 15.90 12.90
N TYR A 40 19.49 15.74 12.12
CA TYR A 40 18.90 16.82 11.34
C TYR A 40 18.11 17.73 12.28
N LEU A 41 18.71 18.89 12.60
CA LEU A 41 18.01 19.98 13.29
C LEU A 41 17.24 20.80 12.24
N TYR A 42 15.92 20.83 12.34
CA TYR A 42 15.09 21.77 11.60
C TYR A 42 15.27 23.18 12.16
N PRO A 43 15.40 24.22 11.32
CA PRO A 43 15.40 25.59 11.78
C PRO A 43 13.98 26.04 12.13
N THR A 44 13.76 26.36 13.40
CA THR A 44 12.57 27.10 13.84
C THR A 44 12.68 28.55 13.38
N ASN A 45 11.66 29.02 12.68
CA ASN A 45 11.55 30.40 12.21
C ASN A 45 11.15 31.32 13.36
N PRO A 46 11.90 32.44 13.66
CA PRO A 46 11.47 33.42 14.64
C PRO A 46 10.74 34.57 13.95
N ALA A 47 9.43 34.60 14.02
CA ALA A 47 8.70 35.83 13.74
C ALA A 47 8.50 36.59 15.07
N GLY A 48 9.27 37.61 15.27
CA GLY A 48 9.09 38.55 16.35
C GLY A 48 7.95 39.53 16.07
N ASN A 49 7.14 39.79 17.10
CA ASN A 49 6.72 41.14 17.37
C ASN A 49 6.43 41.32 18.86
N ALA A 50 7.11 42.33 19.40
CA ALA A 50 7.06 42.73 20.79
C ALA A 50 5.82 43.58 21.10
N THR A 51 5.16 43.28 22.25
CA THR A 51 4.61 44.36 23.09
C THR A 51 4.48 43.91 24.53
N LYS A 52 5.32 44.55 25.36
CA LYS A 52 5.18 44.96 26.77
C LYS A 52 4.46 44.08 27.80
N GLN A 53 5.30 43.64 28.75
CA GLN A 53 4.95 43.29 30.14
C GLN A 53 4.32 44.49 30.93
N PRO A 54 3.65 44.17 32.08
CA PRO A 54 4.31 44.44 33.34
C PRO A 54 4.31 43.28 34.35
N ASN A 55 5.35 43.30 35.16
CA ASN A 55 5.66 42.49 36.33
C ASN A 55 4.53 42.43 37.37
N THR A 56 4.42 41.30 38.07
CA THR A 56 4.40 41.27 39.55
C THR A 56 4.82 39.92 40.07
N GLU A 57 5.47 40.00 41.23
CA GLU A 57 6.29 39.04 41.94
C GLU A 57 5.54 37.88 42.61
N ASN A 58 6.32 36.82 42.83
CA ASN A 58 6.40 35.90 43.99
C ASN A 58 5.12 35.46 44.69
N GLN A 59 4.94 34.14 44.74
CA GLN A 59 4.98 33.41 46.01
C GLN A 59 5.10 31.90 45.80
N THR A 60 6.12 31.38 46.43
CA THR A 60 6.37 29.97 46.79
C THR A 60 5.32 29.41 47.70
N SER A 61 4.85 28.19 47.51
CA SER A 61 4.63 27.26 48.62
C SER A 61 4.45 25.81 48.13
N GLU A 62 5.20 24.96 48.78
CA GLU A 62 5.14 23.51 48.80
C GLU A 62 3.78 22.97 49.24
N ALA A 63 3.39 21.83 48.70
CA ALA A 63 2.62 20.80 49.39
C ALA A 63 2.59 19.53 48.54
N THR A 64 3.46 18.64 48.73
CA THR A 64 3.42 17.30 49.33
C THR A 64 2.09 16.56 49.21
N THR A 65 2.17 15.46 48.45
CA THR A 65 1.63 14.10 48.68
C THR A 65 0.30 13.97 49.43
N GLN A 66 -0.66 13.37 48.82
CA GLN A 66 -1.46 12.29 49.42
C GLN A 66 -2.12 11.38 48.39
N LEU A 67 -1.68 10.13 48.39
CA LEU A 67 -2.40 8.93 48.01
C LEU A 67 -3.51 8.67 49.03
N SER A 68 -4.69 8.30 48.57
CA SER A 68 -5.62 7.42 49.31
C SER A 68 -6.66 6.91 48.33
N GLU A 69 -6.60 5.69 47.98
CA GLU A 69 -7.44 4.55 48.38
C GLU A 69 -8.89 4.92 48.77
N ALA A 70 -9.82 4.41 47.97
CA ALA A 70 -11.14 3.96 48.41
C ALA A 70 -11.63 2.95 47.35
N ALA A 71 -11.39 1.78 47.49
CA ALA A 71 -11.89 0.57 48.09
C ALA A 71 -13.43 0.51 48.21
N ASN A 72 -13.93 -0.48 47.51
CA ASN A 72 -15.03 -1.37 47.83
C ASN A 72 -16.15 -0.85 48.74
N GLN A 73 -17.35 -0.86 48.25
CA GLN A 73 -18.48 -1.36 49.03
C GLN A 73 -19.48 -2.14 48.21
N THR A 74 -19.43 -3.39 48.47
CA THR A 74 -20.39 -4.46 48.33
C THR A 74 -21.77 -4.08 48.89
N SER A 75 -22.84 -4.44 48.25
CA SER A 75 -24.11 -4.69 48.92
C SER A 75 -24.75 -5.95 48.37
N ASN A 76 -24.60 -6.98 49.13
CA ASN A 76 -25.45 -8.16 49.15
C ASN A 76 -26.87 -7.80 49.66
N ASN A 77 -27.85 -8.40 49.08
CA ASN A 77 -29.07 -8.92 49.75
C ASN A 77 -29.92 -9.58 48.67
N THR A 78 -30.53 -10.68 48.77
CA THR A 78 -30.72 -11.71 49.81
C THR A 78 -31.59 -12.76 49.10
N THR A 79 -31.16 -13.97 49.22
CA THR A 79 -31.89 -15.22 48.90
C THR A 79 -33.12 -15.33 49.83
N GLN A 80 -34.26 -15.67 49.30
CA GLN A 80 -35.24 -16.40 50.08
C GLN A 80 -35.86 -17.53 49.22
N GLN A 81 -35.54 -18.75 49.72
CA GLN A 81 -36.25 -20.00 49.49
C GLN A 81 -37.56 -20.01 50.30
N ALA A 82 -38.59 -20.64 49.76
CA ALA A 82 -39.58 -21.42 50.50
C ALA A 82 -40.23 -22.32 49.46
N GLU A 83 -39.92 -23.58 49.44
CA GLU A 83 -40.44 -24.73 50.18
C GLU A 83 -41.87 -25.13 49.78
N THR A 84 -41.90 -26.27 49.11
CA THR A 84 -42.75 -27.47 49.18
C THR A 84 -44.17 -27.40 49.76
N ALA A 85 -45.13 -27.93 49.00
CA ALA A 85 -46.07 -28.92 49.50
C ALA A 85 -46.91 -29.59 48.38
N GLU A 86 -46.70 -30.85 48.12
CA GLU A 86 -47.74 -31.86 47.81
C GLU A 86 -48.21 -32.44 49.20
N PRO A 87 -49.27 -33.25 49.33
CA PRO A 87 -50.17 -33.92 48.36
C PRO A 87 -51.65 -33.89 48.73
N GLU A 88 -52.59 -34.46 48.01
CA GLU A 88 -53.40 -35.61 48.41
C GLU A 88 -54.48 -36.02 47.40
N GLN A 89 -54.69 -37.34 47.39
CA GLN A 89 -55.59 -38.21 46.69
C GLN A 89 -57.06 -37.95 46.89
N GLY A 90 -57.87 -38.31 45.93
CA GLY A 90 -59.29 -38.54 46.18
C GLY A 90 -60.10 -39.05 44.94
N THR A 91 -60.05 -40.35 44.75
CA THR A 91 -61.21 -41.23 44.33
C THR A 91 -61.98 -41.02 43.06
N GLN A 92 -61.91 -42.03 42.18
CA GLN A 92 -62.92 -42.47 41.22
C GLN A 92 -64.26 -42.80 41.88
N PRO A 93 -65.40 -42.87 41.14
CA PRO A 93 -65.59 -43.93 40.10
C PRO A 93 -66.60 -43.64 38.96
N SER A 94 -66.48 -44.46 37.93
CA SER A 94 -67.56 -45.17 37.21
C SER A 94 -68.32 -44.51 36.04
N GLY A 95 -68.01 -45.00 34.86
CA GLY A 95 -69.03 -45.60 33.98
C GLY A 95 -69.70 -44.70 32.95
N SER A 96 -69.35 -44.86 31.72
CA SER A 96 -70.29 -45.20 30.66
C SER A 96 -69.60 -45.19 29.28
N GLU A 97 -69.78 -46.26 28.59
CA GLU A 97 -69.47 -46.45 27.18
C GLU A 97 -70.19 -45.46 26.30
N THR A 98 -69.55 -44.98 25.23
CA THR A 98 -70.16 -44.94 23.89
C THR A 98 -69.21 -44.36 22.84
N GLU A 99 -69.07 -45.11 21.80
CA GLU A 99 -68.83 -44.82 20.40
C GLU A 99 -67.54 -44.08 19.93
N THR A 100 -66.76 -44.90 19.25
CA THR A 100 -65.71 -44.60 18.27
C THR A 100 -66.24 -43.72 17.13
N GLN A 101 -65.80 -42.52 17.02
CA GLN A 101 -65.74 -41.80 15.76
C GLN A 101 -64.29 -41.48 15.44
N GLN A 102 -63.79 -42.17 14.42
CA GLN A 102 -62.50 -41.81 13.75
C GLN A 102 -62.63 -40.46 13.09
N ALA A 103 -62.00 -39.45 13.67
CA ALA A 103 -61.74 -38.20 12.99
C ALA A 103 -60.47 -38.43 12.14
N LEU A 104 -60.61 -38.40 10.82
CA LEU A 104 -59.51 -38.23 9.89
C LEU A 104 -58.88 -36.85 10.17
N THR A 105 -57.76 -36.83 10.84
CA THR A 105 -56.88 -35.65 10.89
C THR A 105 -56.15 -35.56 9.55
N THR A 106 -56.61 -34.66 8.70
CA THR A 106 -55.87 -34.20 7.54
C THR A 106 -54.68 -33.41 8.09
N GLU A 107 -53.50 -34.00 8.09
CA GLU A 107 -52.25 -33.28 8.25
C GLU A 107 -52.15 -32.30 7.08
N GLN A 108 -52.26 -31.00 7.38
CA GLN A 108 -51.81 -29.97 6.44
C GLN A 108 -50.29 -30.11 6.31
N PRO A 109 -49.74 -30.13 5.09
CA PRO A 109 -48.30 -30.06 4.93
C PRO A 109 -47.80 -28.74 5.55
N GLN A 110 -46.87 -28.84 6.49
CA GLN A 110 -46.07 -27.69 6.93
C GLN A 110 -45.43 -27.09 5.68
N PRO A 111 -45.43 -25.75 5.57
CA PRO A 111 -44.67 -25.11 4.49
C PRO A 111 -43.21 -25.55 4.62
N GLU A 112 -42.66 -26.16 3.58
CA GLU A 112 -41.24 -26.38 3.45
C GLU A 112 -40.60 -25.01 3.57
N THR A 113 -39.77 -24.82 4.59
CA THR A 113 -38.92 -23.65 4.71
C THR A 113 -37.93 -23.77 3.56
N GLU A 114 -38.12 -23.00 2.49
CA GLU A 114 -37.10 -22.84 1.46
C GLU A 114 -35.83 -22.37 2.18
N THR A 115 -34.87 -23.27 2.30
CA THR A 115 -33.50 -22.88 2.67
C THR A 115 -32.96 -22.08 1.50
N GLN A 116 -32.92 -20.76 1.65
CA GLN A 116 -32.21 -19.91 0.71
C GLN A 116 -30.75 -20.35 0.68
N GLU A 117 -30.21 -20.54 -0.52
CA GLU A 117 -28.79 -20.76 -0.68
C GLU A 117 -28.05 -19.49 -0.18
N PRO A 118 -26.89 -19.62 0.49
CA PRO A 118 -26.14 -18.47 0.98
C PRO A 118 -25.77 -17.55 -0.19
N GLU A 119 -25.87 -16.24 0.02
CA GLU A 119 -25.44 -15.24 -0.93
C GLU A 119 -23.90 -15.14 -0.88
N VAL A 120 -23.25 -15.44 -2.01
CA VAL A 120 -21.80 -15.36 -2.15
C VAL A 120 -21.43 -14.17 -3.03
N VAL A 121 -20.66 -13.24 -2.48
CA VAL A 121 -20.12 -12.08 -3.20
C VAL A 121 -18.59 -12.18 -3.20
N GLU A 122 -18.00 -12.20 -4.39
CA GLU A 122 -16.55 -12.16 -4.58
C GLU A 122 -16.16 -10.83 -5.19
N ILE A 123 -15.13 -10.18 -4.62
CA ILE A 123 -14.51 -8.98 -5.17
C ILE A 123 -13.02 -9.22 -5.40
N THR A 124 -12.53 -8.80 -6.55
CA THR A 124 -11.11 -8.85 -6.90
C THR A 124 -10.53 -7.46 -6.85
N ILE A 125 -9.45 -7.31 -6.09
CA ILE A 125 -8.71 -6.06 -5.92
C ILE A 125 -7.38 -6.19 -6.63
N SER A 126 -7.05 -5.25 -7.50
CA SER A 126 -5.71 -5.10 -8.07
C SER A 126 -4.95 -3.98 -7.38
N ALA A 127 -3.64 -4.16 -7.21
CA ALA A 127 -2.76 -3.12 -6.72
C ALA A 127 -1.48 -3.06 -7.54
N VAL A 128 -1.01 -1.84 -7.80
CA VAL A 128 0.24 -1.56 -8.50
C VAL A 128 1.13 -0.60 -7.71
N GLY A 129 2.42 -0.62 -8.01
CA GLY A 129 3.40 0.22 -7.32
C GLY A 129 3.35 1.69 -7.76
N ASP A 130 4.54 2.30 -7.87
CA ASP A 130 4.69 3.73 -8.03
C ASP A 130 4.22 4.22 -9.41
N LEU A 131 3.21 5.07 -9.39
CA LEU A 131 2.66 5.81 -10.52
C LEU A 131 3.25 7.23 -10.48
N THR A 132 4.37 7.47 -11.17
CA THR A 132 4.98 8.80 -11.23
C THR A 132 4.62 9.45 -12.56
N PHE A 133 3.53 10.20 -12.61
CA PHE A 133 3.09 10.86 -13.83
C PHE A 133 3.85 12.18 -14.04
N GLY A 134 4.44 12.33 -15.23
CA GLY A 134 5.24 13.49 -15.56
C GLY A 134 6.74 13.26 -15.39
N ARG A 135 7.48 14.27 -14.98
CA ARG A 135 8.96 14.22 -14.88
C ARG A 135 9.49 15.20 -13.85
N ASN A 136 10.75 15.05 -13.50
CA ASN A 136 11.51 16.15 -12.88
C ASN A 136 11.68 17.27 -13.91
N GLN A 137 11.17 18.47 -13.61
CA GLN A 137 11.20 19.62 -14.54
C GLN A 137 12.62 20.10 -14.88
N LYS A 138 13.64 19.72 -14.11
CA LYS A 138 15.05 19.96 -14.43
C LYS A 138 15.57 19.00 -15.51
N ALA A 139 14.90 17.86 -15.74
CA ALA A 139 15.26 16.91 -16.79
C ALA A 139 14.82 17.41 -18.16
N SER A 140 15.50 16.97 -19.24
CA SER A 140 15.13 17.35 -20.60
C SER A 140 13.73 16.83 -20.95
N TYR A 141 13.00 17.60 -21.77
CA TYR A 141 11.70 17.22 -22.32
C TYR A 141 11.82 16.01 -23.27
N SER A 142 12.83 16.03 -24.15
CA SER A 142 12.98 14.94 -25.12
C SER A 142 13.21 13.57 -24.47
N GLY A 143 12.43 12.58 -24.84
CA GLY A 143 12.38 11.25 -24.28
C GLY A 143 11.75 11.18 -22.89
N SER A 144 11.01 12.20 -22.47
CA SER A 144 10.32 12.24 -21.17
C SER A 144 8.89 11.72 -21.26
N PHE A 145 8.28 11.52 -20.10
CA PHE A 145 6.85 11.21 -19.97
C PHE A 145 5.97 12.25 -20.68
N ASP A 146 6.29 13.54 -20.53
CA ASP A 146 5.54 14.64 -21.14
C ASP A 146 5.57 14.56 -22.68
N GLU A 147 6.74 14.25 -23.29
CA GLU A 147 6.84 14.07 -24.75
C GLU A 147 6.00 12.88 -25.21
N TYR A 148 6.02 11.77 -24.48
CA TYR A 148 5.18 10.61 -24.81
C TYR A 148 3.67 10.90 -24.71
N TYR A 149 3.28 11.70 -23.72
CA TYR A 149 1.88 12.13 -23.61
C TYR A 149 1.46 13.01 -24.78
N ASP A 150 2.31 13.96 -25.17
CA ASP A 150 2.05 14.86 -26.29
C ASP A 150 2.03 14.12 -27.65
N ASP A 151 2.88 13.10 -27.82
CA ASP A 151 2.99 12.32 -29.06
C ASP A 151 1.90 11.24 -29.20
N TYR A 152 1.53 10.57 -28.09
CA TYR A 152 0.69 9.36 -28.14
C TYR A 152 -0.66 9.50 -27.44
N GLY A 153 -0.83 10.53 -26.60
CA GLY A 153 -2.07 10.78 -25.87
C GLY A 153 -2.24 9.90 -24.62
N VAL A 154 -3.36 10.10 -23.95
CA VAL A 154 -3.66 9.53 -22.62
C VAL A 154 -3.75 8.00 -22.62
N ASP A 155 -4.34 7.41 -23.65
CA ASP A 155 -4.62 5.96 -23.71
C ASP A 155 -3.35 5.12 -23.86
N TYR A 156 -2.23 5.74 -24.24
CA TYR A 156 -0.95 5.07 -24.44
C TYR A 156 -0.40 4.40 -23.18
N PHE A 157 -0.55 5.04 -22.03
CA PHE A 157 0.19 4.68 -20.82
C PHE A 157 -0.22 3.34 -20.22
N LEU A 158 -1.52 3.04 -20.14
CA LEU A 158 -2.03 1.82 -19.51
C LEU A 158 -2.66 0.83 -20.51
N GLN A 159 -2.49 1.05 -21.82
CA GLN A 159 -3.11 0.26 -22.88
C GLN A 159 -2.87 -1.25 -22.82
N ASN A 160 -1.73 -1.68 -22.24
CA ASN A 160 -1.37 -3.09 -22.20
C ASN A 160 -1.84 -3.80 -20.93
N VAL A 161 -2.45 -3.07 -19.98
CA VAL A 161 -2.84 -3.58 -18.65
C VAL A 161 -4.29 -3.24 -18.30
N VAL A 162 -4.91 -2.31 -19.02
CA VAL A 162 -6.26 -1.81 -18.73
C VAL A 162 -7.32 -2.91 -18.71
N ASP A 163 -7.18 -3.95 -19.52
CA ASP A 163 -8.14 -5.07 -19.54
C ASP A 163 -8.15 -5.86 -18.22
N VAL A 164 -7.01 -5.89 -17.49
CA VAL A 164 -6.92 -6.51 -16.16
C VAL A 164 -7.64 -5.65 -15.12
N PHE A 165 -7.43 -4.33 -15.17
CA PHE A 165 -8.04 -3.39 -14.23
C PHE A 165 -9.54 -3.22 -14.47
N ALA A 166 -9.97 -3.20 -15.73
CA ALA A 166 -11.40 -3.14 -16.08
C ALA A 166 -12.17 -4.43 -15.73
N ALA A 167 -11.48 -5.52 -15.43
CA ALA A 167 -12.09 -6.79 -15.07
C ALA A 167 -12.15 -7.02 -13.54
N ASP A 168 -11.49 -6.19 -12.75
CA ASP A 168 -11.53 -6.25 -11.29
C ASP A 168 -12.63 -5.33 -10.70
N ASP A 169 -12.72 -5.28 -9.37
CA ASP A 169 -13.69 -4.46 -8.66
C ASP A 169 -13.09 -3.15 -8.13
N CYS A 170 -11.74 -3.07 -8.04
CA CYS A 170 -11.02 -1.88 -7.65
C CYS A 170 -9.52 -2.03 -7.91
N THR A 171 -8.94 -1.08 -8.63
CA THR A 171 -7.49 -0.97 -8.80
C THR A 171 -6.91 0.18 -7.97
N ILE A 172 -5.80 -0.10 -7.27
CA ILE A 172 -5.12 0.81 -6.35
C ILE A 172 -3.70 1.08 -6.85
N GLY A 173 -3.23 2.34 -6.81
CA GLY A 173 -1.84 2.70 -7.10
C GLY A 173 -1.27 3.75 -6.16
N ASN A 174 0.05 3.90 -6.11
CA ASN A 174 0.70 4.99 -5.39
C ASN A 174 1.02 6.14 -6.35
N LEU A 175 0.25 7.24 -6.30
CA LEU A 175 0.52 8.43 -7.11
C LEU A 175 1.69 9.21 -6.51
N GLU A 176 2.90 8.84 -6.94
CA GLU A 176 4.17 9.37 -6.42
C GLU A 176 4.59 10.63 -7.19
N GLY A 177 4.09 11.76 -6.76
CA GLY A 177 4.28 13.07 -7.39
C GLY A 177 3.07 13.97 -7.21
N VAL A 178 3.06 15.09 -7.91
CA VAL A 178 1.96 16.04 -7.89
C VAL A 178 1.39 16.29 -9.29
N LEU A 179 0.10 16.59 -9.36
CA LEU A 179 -0.59 17.03 -10.58
C LEU A 179 -0.89 18.52 -10.46
N THR A 180 -0.03 19.37 -11.02
CA THR A 180 -0.12 20.83 -10.84
C THR A 180 0.52 21.62 -11.99
N GLU A 181 0.06 22.82 -12.23
CA GLU A 181 0.75 23.81 -13.06
C GLU A 181 1.67 24.73 -12.23
N SER A 182 1.69 24.60 -10.91
CA SER A 182 2.53 25.41 -10.03
C SER A 182 4.00 25.35 -10.44
N THR A 183 4.70 26.45 -10.22
CA THR A 183 6.15 26.58 -10.37
C THR A 183 6.86 26.74 -9.03
N ASP A 184 6.11 26.70 -7.93
CA ASP A 184 6.64 26.81 -6.57
C ASP A 184 7.27 25.50 -6.11
N ILE A 185 8.48 25.24 -6.63
CA ILE A 185 9.22 23.99 -6.40
C ILE A 185 9.82 23.97 -4.98
N ARG A 186 9.75 22.85 -4.31
CA ARG A 186 10.44 22.62 -3.02
C ARG A 186 11.94 22.62 -3.21
N ALA A 187 12.57 23.75 -2.86
CA ALA A 187 13.98 24.02 -3.14
C ALA A 187 14.97 23.08 -2.40
N SER A 188 14.55 22.49 -1.27
CA SER A 188 15.38 21.58 -0.46
C SER A 188 15.51 20.19 -1.04
N LYS A 189 14.79 19.85 -2.13
CA LYS A 189 14.75 18.54 -2.73
C LYS A 189 15.39 18.52 -4.12
N GLU A 190 16.21 17.52 -4.40
CA GLU A 190 16.90 17.38 -5.70
C GLU A 190 15.95 16.89 -6.79
N TRP A 191 15.15 15.88 -6.46
CA TRP A 191 14.18 15.24 -7.36
C TRP A 191 12.77 15.72 -7.01
N ASN A 192 12.18 16.51 -7.92
CA ASN A 192 10.83 17.02 -7.80
C ASN A 192 10.02 16.53 -9.00
N HIS A 193 9.02 15.71 -8.75
CA HIS A 193 8.17 15.11 -9.78
C HIS A 193 6.88 15.91 -9.96
N LYS A 194 6.58 16.29 -11.20
CA LYS A 194 5.37 17.01 -11.55
C LYS A 194 4.78 16.51 -12.85
N GLY A 195 3.50 16.19 -12.80
CA GLY A 195 2.64 16.01 -13.96
C GLY A 195 1.68 17.17 -14.16
N ARG A 196 1.15 17.30 -15.37
CA ARG A 196 0.06 18.21 -15.66
C ARG A 196 -1.25 17.70 -15.03
N PRO A 197 -2.18 18.57 -14.59
CA PRO A 197 -3.47 18.12 -14.01
C PRO A 197 -4.22 17.15 -14.90
N GLU A 198 -4.17 17.34 -16.24
CA GLU A 198 -4.83 16.45 -17.20
C GLU A 198 -4.33 15.01 -17.21
N TYR A 199 -3.17 14.71 -16.59
CA TYR A 199 -2.66 13.34 -16.45
C TYR A 199 -3.52 12.48 -15.51
N VAL A 200 -4.41 13.07 -14.73
CA VAL A 200 -5.45 12.33 -13.99
C VAL A 200 -6.28 11.44 -14.92
N ASN A 201 -6.43 11.84 -16.18
CA ASN A 201 -7.14 11.02 -17.17
C ASN A 201 -6.44 9.68 -17.47
N ILE A 202 -5.16 9.52 -17.15
CA ILE A 202 -4.48 8.23 -17.24
C ILE A 202 -5.09 7.25 -16.22
N LEU A 203 -5.42 7.73 -15.01
CA LEU A 203 -6.09 6.93 -13.98
C LEU A 203 -7.50 6.53 -14.44
N THR A 204 -8.34 7.51 -14.78
CA THR A 204 -9.75 7.26 -15.09
C THR A 204 -9.96 6.44 -16.37
N ARG A 205 -9.08 6.60 -17.36
CA ARG A 205 -9.14 5.79 -18.59
C ARG A 205 -8.43 4.45 -18.45
N GLY A 206 -7.58 4.31 -17.45
CA GLY A 206 -6.88 3.09 -17.11
C GLY A 206 -7.57 2.22 -16.07
N SER A 207 -8.81 2.55 -15.65
CA SER A 207 -9.55 1.88 -14.56
C SER A 207 -8.72 1.78 -13.27
N ILE A 208 -8.22 2.94 -12.78
CA ILE A 208 -7.60 3.06 -11.46
C ILE A 208 -8.49 3.96 -10.61
N GLU A 209 -9.18 3.37 -9.65
CA GLU A 209 -10.20 4.01 -8.83
C GLU A 209 -9.61 4.72 -7.60
N VAL A 210 -8.48 4.20 -7.08
CA VAL A 210 -7.93 4.64 -5.80
C VAL A 210 -6.44 4.92 -5.91
N VAL A 211 -6.01 6.05 -5.32
CA VAL A 211 -4.58 6.35 -5.22
C VAL A 211 -4.15 6.71 -3.80
N SER A 212 -2.95 6.22 -3.43
CA SER A 212 -2.20 6.66 -2.26
C SER A 212 -1.49 7.98 -2.56
N LEU A 213 -1.59 8.96 -1.67
CA LEU A 213 -0.84 10.23 -1.71
C LEU A 213 0.14 10.37 -0.53
N GLY A 214 0.12 9.44 0.44
CA GLY A 214 1.06 9.43 1.56
C GLY A 214 2.44 8.98 1.11
N ASN A 215 3.15 9.81 0.35
CA ASN A 215 4.48 9.50 -0.18
C ASN A 215 5.44 10.71 -0.08
N ASN A 216 6.72 10.46 -0.34
CA ASN A 216 7.75 11.46 -0.19
C ASN A 216 7.75 12.55 -1.28
N HIS A 217 6.93 12.40 -2.34
CA HIS A 217 6.84 13.34 -3.47
C HIS A 217 5.60 14.23 -3.46
N ILE A 218 4.64 14.00 -2.57
CA ILE A 218 3.41 14.82 -2.50
C ILE A 218 3.69 16.31 -2.26
N MET A 219 4.82 16.63 -1.63
CA MET A 219 5.25 17.99 -1.31
C MET A 219 6.25 18.60 -2.30
N ASP A 220 6.46 18.01 -3.45
CA ASP A 220 7.48 18.47 -4.40
C ASP A 220 7.23 19.89 -4.92
N TYR A 221 5.99 20.35 -4.90
CA TYR A 221 5.55 21.69 -5.27
C TYR A 221 4.77 22.37 -4.12
N ASN A 222 5.26 22.18 -2.90
CA ASN A 222 4.73 22.77 -1.68
C ASN A 222 3.19 22.59 -1.53
N GLU A 223 2.54 23.44 -0.77
CA GLU A 223 1.09 23.36 -0.48
C GLU A 223 0.23 23.49 -1.73
N GLU A 224 0.63 24.33 -2.68
CA GLU A 224 -0.10 24.54 -3.94
C GLU A 224 -0.14 23.24 -4.76
N GLY A 225 1.00 22.52 -4.85
CA GLY A 225 1.05 21.26 -5.56
C GLY A 225 0.16 20.18 -4.93
N VAL A 226 0.11 20.10 -3.60
CA VAL A 226 -0.81 19.19 -2.88
C VAL A 226 -2.25 19.53 -3.19
N LYS A 227 -2.60 20.81 -3.02
CA LYS A 227 -3.97 21.29 -3.24
C LYS A 227 -4.44 21.02 -4.67
N ASP A 228 -3.63 21.36 -5.66
CA ASP A 228 -3.96 21.14 -7.08
C ASP A 228 -4.15 19.66 -7.37
N THR A 229 -3.33 18.79 -6.77
CA THR A 229 -3.44 17.34 -6.91
C THR A 229 -4.76 16.84 -6.34
N ILE A 230 -5.10 17.28 -5.13
CA ILE A 230 -6.37 16.92 -4.46
C ILE A 230 -7.56 17.39 -5.29
N ASP A 231 -7.60 18.68 -5.65
CA ASP A 231 -8.68 19.25 -6.46
C ASP A 231 -8.84 18.49 -7.79
N THR A 232 -7.72 18.09 -8.41
CA THR A 232 -7.69 17.34 -9.67
C THR A 232 -8.31 15.95 -9.51
N LEU A 233 -7.93 15.21 -8.45
CA LEU A 233 -8.48 13.87 -8.18
C LEU A 233 -9.98 13.94 -7.83
N GLU A 234 -10.39 14.89 -6.99
CA GLU A 234 -11.80 15.08 -6.61
C GLU A 234 -12.67 15.42 -7.83
N ASN A 235 -12.20 16.31 -8.71
CA ASN A 235 -12.90 16.66 -9.95
C ASN A 235 -13.01 15.49 -10.93
N ALA A 236 -12.04 14.57 -10.90
CA ALA A 236 -12.04 13.38 -11.75
C ALA A 236 -12.81 12.20 -11.14
N GLY A 237 -13.23 12.29 -9.86
CA GLY A 237 -13.92 11.21 -9.15
C GLY A 237 -13.00 10.06 -8.73
N VAL A 238 -11.67 10.31 -8.65
CA VAL A 238 -10.70 9.32 -8.18
C VAL A 238 -10.62 9.40 -6.66
N THR A 239 -10.80 8.27 -5.99
CA THR A 239 -10.66 8.15 -4.53
C THR A 239 -9.19 8.27 -4.15
N TYR A 240 -8.89 8.97 -3.06
CA TYR A 240 -7.53 9.05 -2.53
C TYR A 240 -7.50 8.98 -1.01
N ALA A 241 -6.35 8.57 -0.46
CA ALA A 241 -6.01 8.67 0.94
C ALA A 241 -4.69 9.44 1.09
N ILE A 242 -4.61 10.30 2.10
CA ILE A 242 -3.43 11.13 2.39
C ILE A 242 -3.32 11.35 3.90
N SER A 243 -2.10 11.24 4.44
CA SER A 243 -1.77 11.54 5.83
C SER A 243 -0.85 12.74 5.95
N GLY A 244 -0.72 13.24 7.17
CA GLY A 244 0.29 14.19 7.57
C GLY A 244 -0.11 15.64 7.45
N VAL A 245 0.86 16.52 7.28
CA VAL A 245 0.74 18.00 7.42
C VAL A 245 -0.31 18.62 6.50
N TRP A 246 -0.77 17.90 5.47
CA TRP A 246 -1.55 18.47 4.35
C TRP A 246 -2.99 18.00 4.28
N GLY A 247 -3.42 17.21 5.23
CA GLY A 247 -4.78 16.74 5.34
C GLY A 247 -4.83 15.28 5.72
N ASP A 248 -5.47 15.02 6.83
CA ASP A 248 -5.79 13.67 7.25
C ASP A 248 -7.08 13.26 6.52
N LYS A 249 -6.94 12.58 5.39
CA LYS A 249 -8.08 12.02 4.67
C LYS A 249 -7.91 10.52 4.51
N TYR A 250 -8.82 9.80 5.09
CA TYR A 250 -9.02 8.38 4.83
C TYR A 250 -9.89 8.23 3.59
N GLY A 251 -9.47 7.36 2.68
CA GLY A 251 -10.25 7.05 1.47
C GLY A 251 -11.36 6.06 1.77
N MET A 252 -12.48 6.19 1.07
CA MET A 252 -13.55 5.19 1.06
C MET A 252 -14.02 5.01 -0.37
N TYR A 253 -14.01 3.76 -0.85
CA TYR A 253 -14.53 3.38 -2.16
C TYR A 253 -15.58 2.29 -1.99
N GLU A 254 -16.69 2.41 -2.67
CA GLU A 254 -17.75 1.41 -2.70
C GLU A 254 -17.76 0.76 -4.08
N THR A 255 -17.54 -0.56 -4.12
CA THR A 255 -17.55 -1.33 -5.37
C THR A 255 -18.96 -1.40 -5.95
N GLU A 256 -19.09 -1.72 -7.25
CA GLU A 256 -20.41 -1.95 -7.88
C GLU A 256 -21.21 -3.07 -7.20
N LYS A 257 -20.52 -3.99 -6.49
CA LYS A 257 -21.12 -5.07 -5.71
C LYS A 257 -21.53 -4.63 -4.28
N GLY A 258 -21.38 -3.36 -3.93
CA GLY A 258 -21.79 -2.77 -2.66
C GLY A 258 -20.84 -3.01 -1.50
N ILE A 259 -19.64 -3.54 -1.73
CA ILE A 259 -18.59 -3.73 -0.71
C ILE A 259 -17.83 -2.43 -0.53
N LYS A 260 -17.72 -1.96 0.71
CA LYS A 260 -17.01 -0.72 1.08
C LYS A 260 -15.59 -1.01 1.52
N ILE A 261 -14.64 -0.38 0.87
CA ILE A 261 -13.21 -0.53 1.13
C ILE A 261 -12.67 0.80 1.65
N GLY A 262 -12.12 0.77 2.86
CA GLY A 262 -11.44 1.89 3.48
C GLY A 262 -9.94 1.88 3.20
N PHE A 263 -9.33 3.06 3.06
CA PHE A 263 -7.91 3.22 2.77
C PHE A 263 -7.26 4.20 3.73
N VAL A 264 -6.17 3.80 4.36
CA VAL A 264 -5.30 4.67 5.14
C VAL A 264 -3.94 4.72 4.45
N SER A 265 -3.48 5.92 4.08
CA SER A 265 -2.22 6.11 3.37
C SER A 265 -1.24 6.88 4.23
N VAL A 266 -0.02 6.36 4.41
CA VAL A 266 1.01 6.93 5.29
C VAL A 266 2.38 6.93 4.63
N ASN A 267 3.22 7.89 5.05
CA ASN A 267 4.64 7.96 4.69
C ASN A 267 5.49 7.86 5.96
N GLU A 268 6.14 6.71 6.13
CA GLU A 268 6.98 6.42 7.30
C GLU A 268 8.07 7.48 7.54
N TYR A 269 8.70 7.98 6.48
CA TYR A 269 9.82 8.91 6.59
C TYR A 269 9.48 10.29 7.16
N TYR A 270 8.26 10.77 6.93
CA TYR A 270 7.86 12.12 7.34
C TYR A 270 7.02 12.15 8.60
N GLU A 271 6.40 11.05 8.94
CA GLU A 271 5.43 11.00 10.03
C GLU A 271 6.02 10.42 11.32
N GLY A 272 7.12 9.68 11.24
CA GLY A 272 7.80 9.11 12.39
C GLY A 272 6.83 8.33 13.30
N ASN A 273 6.89 8.56 14.61
CA ASN A 273 6.01 7.84 15.55
C ASN A 273 4.53 8.21 15.45
N THR A 274 4.16 9.30 14.77
CA THR A 274 2.74 9.69 14.60
C THR A 274 2.03 8.82 13.58
N VAL A 275 2.77 8.11 12.71
CA VAL A 275 2.23 7.19 11.71
C VAL A 275 1.31 6.14 12.32
N TYR A 276 1.69 5.56 13.46
CA TYR A 276 0.89 4.54 14.14
C TYR A 276 -0.43 5.08 14.68
N THR A 277 -0.42 6.29 15.26
CA THR A 277 -1.64 6.95 15.71
C THR A 277 -2.59 7.23 14.54
N PHE A 278 -2.04 7.71 13.41
CA PHE A 278 -2.85 7.97 12.22
C PHE A 278 -3.44 6.68 11.64
N LEU A 279 -2.67 5.59 11.58
CA LEU A 279 -3.15 4.28 11.16
C LEU A 279 -4.26 3.76 12.11
N GLU A 280 -4.07 3.84 13.44
CA GLU A 280 -5.06 3.40 14.43
C GLU A 280 -6.38 4.20 14.32
N ASP A 281 -6.29 5.54 14.25
CA ASP A 281 -7.44 6.42 14.10
C ASP A 281 -8.17 6.19 12.77
N GLY A 282 -7.42 5.98 11.68
CA GLY A 282 -7.98 5.72 10.35
C GLY A 282 -8.75 4.41 10.29
N LEU A 283 -8.16 3.33 10.77
CA LEU A 283 -8.81 2.03 10.85
C LEU A 283 -10.12 2.12 11.62
N LYS A 284 -10.07 2.74 12.81
CA LYS A 284 -11.25 2.90 13.66
C LYS A 284 -12.35 3.71 12.96
N GLN A 285 -12.01 4.87 12.40
CA GLN A 285 -13.01 5.74 11.75
C GLN A 285 -13.62 5.08 10.51
N LEU A 286 -12.84 4.38 9.70
CA LEU A 286 -13.33 3.67 8.52
C LEU A 286 -14.29 2.54 8.90
N ARG A 287 -13.95 1.75 9.93
CA ARG A 287 -14.84 0.70 10.45
C ARG A 287 -16.14 1.31 11.02
N GLU A 288 -16.07 2.41 11.76
CA GLU A 288 -17.24 3.15 12.25
C GLU A 288 -18.12 3.69 11.11
N GLN A 289 -17.54 4.00 9.96
CA GLN A 289 -18.25 4.42 8.74
C GLN A 289 -18.81 3.23 7.94
N GLY A 290 -18.56 1.99 8.39
CA GLY A 290 -19.09 0.78 7.78
C GLY A 290 -18.21 0.21 6.64
N ALA A 291 -16.90 0.41 6.71
CA ALA A 291 -15.98 -0.27 5.79
C ALA A 291 -15.97 -1.78 6.07
N ASP A 292 -16.24 -2.57 5.04
CA ASP A 292 -16.17 -4.03 5.06
C ASP A 292 -14.72 -4.53 5.05
N LEU A 293 -13.86 -3.82 4.32
CA LEU A 293 -12.42 -4.04 4.25
C LEU A 293 -11.69 -2.72 4.56
N VAL A 294 -10.50 -2.80 5.19
CA VAL A 294 -9.62 -1.63 5.37
C VAL A 294 -8.19 -2.02 5.01
N PHE A 295 -7.58 -1.24 4.10
CA PHE A 295 -6.22 -1.45 3.61
C PHE A 295 -5.29 -0.35 4.09
N ALA A 296 -4.06 -0.75 4.48
CA ALA A 296 -2.96 0.18 4.73
C ALA A 296 -2.12 0.34 3.47
N LEU A 297 -1.96 1.59 3.01
CA LEU A 297 -1.12 1.97 1.87
C LEU A 297 0.12 2.67 2.43
N VAL A 298 1.27 1.99 2.43
CA VAL A 298 2.46 2.44 3.16
C VAL A 298 3.62 2.74 2.22
N HIS A 299 4.18 3.94 2.34
CA HIS A 299 5.36 4.37 1.61
C HIS A 299 6.58 4.32 2.55
N TRP A 300 7.43 3.29 2.39
CA TRP A 300 8.44 2.89 3.38
C TRP A 300 9.69 2.24 2.80
N GLY A 301 10.66 1.90 3.66
CA GLY A 301 11.83 1.08 3.33
C GLY A 301 12.88 1.81 2.48
N GLY A 302 14.03 1.19 2.25
CA GLY A 302 15.16 1.78 1.53
C GLY A 302 14.98 1.84 0.01
N ASP A 303 15.45 2.92 -0.61
CA ASP A 303 15.45 3.13 -2.08
C ASP A 303 16.35 2.09 -2.78
N LYS A 304 15.83 1.42 -3.81
CA LYS A 304 16.54 0.45 -4.67
C LYS A 304 17.10 -0.78 -3.95
N THR A 305 16.45 -1.22 -2.87
CA THR A 305 16.80 -2.45 -2.16
C THR A 305 15.66 -3.47 -2.20
N HIS A 306 15.97 -4.72 -2.52
CA HIS A 306 15.05 -5.85 -2.42
C HIS A 306 14.97 -6.42 -0.99
N ILE A 307 15.81 -5.90 -0.08
CA ILE A 307 15.85 -6.33 1.32
C ILE A 307 14.75 -5.56 2.06
N ILE A 308 13.90 -6.30 2.74
CA ILE A 308 12.89 -5.74 3.64
C ILE A 308 13.61 -5.31 4.93
N GLU A 309 13.40 -4.07 5.35
CA GLU A 309 14.00 -3.49 6.55
C GLU A 309 13.16 -3.82 7.80
N ASP A 310 13.78 -3.78 8.98
CA ASP A 310 13.13 -4.14 10.26
C ASP A 310 11.88 -3.29 10.54
N ASP A 311 11.87 -2.02 10.13
CA ASP A 311 10.75 -1.11 10.31
C ASP A 311 9.56 -1.50 9.41
N GLN A 312 9.82 -1.99 8.19
CA GLN A 312 8.79 -2.51 7.30
C GLN A 312 8.11 -3.76 7.91
N TYR A 313 8.90 -4.71 8.44
CA TYR A 313 8.35 -5.87 9.15
C TYR A 313 7.50 -5.47 10.35
N THR A 314 8.03 -4.55 11.14
CA THR A 314 7.36 -4.10 12.37
C THR A 314 6.03 -3.45 12.06
N MET A 315 6.00 -2.49 11.12
CA MET A 315 4.80 -1.74 10.77
C MET A 315 3.79 -2.60 10.02
N GLY A 316 4.24 -3.41 9.05
CA GLY A 316 3.34 -4.26 8.27
C GLY A 316 2.59 -5.27 9.15
N ARG A 317 3.31 -5.97 10.01
CA ARG A 317 2.71 -6.92 10.95
C ARG A 317 1.84 -6.23 12.00
N TRP A 318 2.26 -5.06 12.48
CA TRP A 318 1.45 -4.26 13.38
C TRP A 318 0.11 -3.88 12.74
N CYS A 319 0.10 -3.45 11.49
CA CYS A 319 -1.15 -3.15 10.76
C CYS A 319 -2.10 -4.36 10.76
N VAL A 320 -1.58 -5.55 10.44
CA VAL A 320 -2.38 -6.78 10.46
C VAL A 320 -2.90 -7.08 11.87
N ASP A 321 -2.05 -6.95 12.91
CA ASP A 321 -2.44 -7.18 14.31
C ASP A 321 -3.50 -6.17 14.80
N GLN A 322 -3.57 -4.96 14.22
CA GLN A 322 -4.63 -3.99 14.50
C GLN A 322 -5.94 -4.32 13.79
N GLY A 323 -5.95 -5.13 12.72
CA GLY A 323 -7.15 -5.53 12.00
C GLY A 323 -7.29 -4.95 10.59
N TYR A 324 -6.20 -4.53 9.99
CA TYR A 324 -6.14 -4.25 8.56
C TYR A 324 -6.24 -5.56 7.76
N ASP A 325 -6.96 -5.54 6.63
CA ASP A 325 -7.20 -6.72 5.81
C ASP A 325 -6.11 -6.95 4.77
N LEU A 326 -5.40 -5.89 4.37
CA LEU A 326 -4.31 -5.92 3.41
C LEU A 326 -3.35 -4.76 3.67
N VAL A 327 -2.04 -5.01 3.51
CA VAL A 327 -1.00 -3.98 3.58
C VAL A 327 -0.26 -3.92 2.25
N LEU A 328 -0.24 -2.74 1.62
CA LEU A 328 0.37 -2.49 0.31
C LEU A 328 1.50 -1.47 0.44
N GLY A 329 2.73 -1.91 0.18
CA GLY A 329 3.94 -1.13 0.30
C GLY A 329 4.45 -0.59 -1.04
N CYS A 330 5.01 0.63 -1.01
CA CYS A 330 5.66 1.33 -2.11
C CYS A 330 6.92 2.06 -1.61
N HIS A 331 7.65 2.73 -2.46
CA HIS A 331 8.88 3.51 -2.26
C HIS A 331 10.18 2.80 -2.66
N PRO A 332 10.47 1.53 -2.39
CA PRO A 332 11.76 0.96 -2.78
C PRO A 332 12.06 1.01 -4.28
N HIS A 333 11.05 1.29 -5.14
CA HIS A 333 11.15 1.34 -6.60
C HIS A 333 11.61 0.03 -7.25
N VAL A 334 11.63 -1.05 -6.48
CA VAL A 334 11.94 -2.42 -6.88
C VAL A 334 11.01 -3.38 -6.15
N LEU A 335 10.82 -4.58 -6.68
CA LEU A 335 10.02 -5.60 -6.02
C LEU A 335 10.67 -6.04 -4.70
N GLN A 336 9.85 -6.20 -3.66
CA GLN A 336 10.20 -6.90 -2.42
C GLN A 336 9.26 -8.09 -2.21
N GLY A 337 9.49 -8.86 -1.14
CA GLY A 337 8.71 -10.05 -0.84
C GLY A 337 7.25 -9.78 -0.50
N ILE A 338 6.47 -10.87 -0.51
CA ILE A 338 5.08 -10.91 -0.05
C ILE A 338 5.03 -11.88 1.13
N GLU A 339 4.42 -11.45 2.23
CA GLU A 339 4.21 -12.23 3.44
C GLU A 339 2.72 -12.51 3.66
N CYS A 340 2.39 -13.74 4.10
CA CYS A 340 1.09 -14.04 4.71
C CYS A 340 1.30 -14.10 6.23
N TYR A 341 0.83 -13.08 6.93
CA TYR A 341 0.92 -12.96 8.38
C TYR A 341 -0.47 -12.97 9.01
N ASN A 342 -0.71 -13.88 9.95
CA ASN A 342 -2.02 -14.06 10.60
C ASN A 342 -3.20 -14.11 9.62
N GLY A 343 -3.00 -14.77 8.44
CA GLY A 343 -4.04 -14.93 7.42
C GLY A 343 -4.30 -13.68 6.56
N LYS A 344 -3.48 -12.63 6.68
CA LYS A 344 -3.55 -11.42 5.85
C LYS A 344 -2.24 -11.23 5.09
N TYR A 345 -2.31 -10.58 3.93
CA TYR A 345 -1.13 -10.34 3.10
C TYR A 345 -0.49 -8.98 3.38
N ILE A 346 0.84 -8.98 3.39
CA ILE A 346 1.70 -7.81 3.40
C ILE A 346 2.54 -7.86 2.13
N VAL A 347 2.31 -6.93 1.22
CA VAL A 347 3.09 -6.75 -0.01
C VAL A 347 4.11 -5.65 0.25
N TYR A 348 5.36 -6.00 0.49
CA TYR A 348 6.36 -5.04 0.98
C TYR A 348 6.75 -3.97 -0.05
N SER A 349 6.86 -4.33 -1.34
CA SER A 349 6.99 -3.36 -2.43
C SER A 349 6.58 -3.96 -3.77
N MET A 350 5.78 -3.22 -4.51
CA MET A 350 5.34 -3.57 -5.87
C MET A 350 6.24 -2.95 -6.96
N GLY A 351 7.30 -2.24 -6.57
CA GLY A 351 8.21 -1.56 -7.51
C GLY A 351 7.58 -0.39 -8.25
N ASN A 352 8.21 0.04 -9.32
CA ASN A 352 7.64 1.06 -10.21
C ASN A 352 6.64 0.45 -11.19
N PHE A 353 5.58 1.17 -11.54
CA PHE A 353 4.61 0.71 -12.53
C PHE A 353 4.55 1.63 -13.76
N CYS A 354 3.78 2.71 -13.74
CA CYS A 354 3.80 3.73 -14.80
C CYS A 354 4.66 4.92 -14.33
N TYR A 355 5.97 4.83 -14.60
CA TYR A 355 6.99 5.59 -13.88
C TYR A 355 7.71 6.62 -14.76
N GLY A 356 7.39 7.91 -14.58
CA GLY A 356 8.03 9.04 -15.28
C GLY A 356 9.32 9.56 -14.64
N GLY A 357 9.69 9.08 -13.45
CA GLY A 357 10.84 9.58 -12.67
C GLY A 357 12.20 9.32 -13.34
N SER A 358 12.32 8.36 -14.25
CA SER A 358 13.55 8.06 -14.98
C SER A 358 13.28 7.60 -16.40
N LYS A 359 14.09 8.09 -17.35
CA LYS A 359 14.06 7.68 -18.76
C LYS A 359 14.62 6.29 -19.01
N ASN A 360 15.36 5.75 -18.08
CA ASN A 360 15.88 4.40 -18.13
C ASN A 360 16.26 3.90 -16.72
N PRO A 361 15.27 3.54 -15.90
CA PRO A 361 15.55 2.92 -14.61
C PRO A 361 16.31 1.61 -14.82
N LYS A 362 17.18 1.25 -13.87
CA LYS A 362 17.98 0.02 -13.95
C LYS A 362 17.09 -1.19 -13.75
N GLU A 363 16.27 -1.15 -12.70
CA GLU A 363 15.26 -2.16 -12.44
C GLU A 363 13.98 -1.79 -13.16
N LYS A 364 13.40 -2.77 -13.83
CA LYS A 364 12.15 -2.60 -14.58
C LYS A 364 11.09 -3.62 -14.21
N ASP A 365 11.44 -4.61 -13.42
CA ASP A 365 10.50 -5.61 -12.92
C ASP A 365 9.44 -4.95 -12.05
N SER A 366 8.22 -5.35 -12.26
CA SER A 366 7.03 -4.84 -11.60
C SER A 366 6.01 -5.97 -11.49
N MET A 367 4.91 -5.72 -10.81
CA MET A 367 3.79 -6.64 -10.77
C MET A 367 2.46 -5.91 -10.64
N ILE A 368 1.40 -6.59 -11.05
CA ILE A 368 0.05 -6.32 -10.59
C ILE A 368 -0.23 -7.38 -9.51
N PHE A 369 -0.39 -6.95 -8.27
CA PHE A 369 -0.84 -7.82 -7.19
C PHE A 369 -2.36 -7.87 -7.24
N GLN A 370 -2.95 -9.07 -7.22
CA GLN A 370 -4.40 -9.26 -7.12
C GLN A 370 -4.73 -10.11 -5.89
N GLN A 371 -5.83 -9.76 -5.22
CA GLN A 371 -6.43 -10.58 -4.17
C GLN A 371 -7.94 -10.59 -4.34
N THR A 372 -8.53 -11.79 -4.27
CA THR A 372 -9.99 -11.97 -4.24
C THR A 372 -10.46 -12.13 -2.80
N PHE A 373 -11.45 -11.36 -2.40
CA PHE A 373 -12.12 -11.42 -1.12
C PHE A 373 -13.52 -12.02 -1.33
N THR A 374 -13.86 -13.04 -0.54
CA THR A 374 -15.15 -13.72 -0.60
C THR A 374 -15.99 -13.37 0.63
N PHE A 375 -17.21 -12.95 0.41
CA PHE A 375 -18.22 -12.72 1.43
C PHE A 375 -19.33 -13.76 1.28
N VAL A 376 -19.77 -14.34 2.39
CA VAL A 376 -20.92 -15.25 2.45
C VAL A 376 -21.95 -14.66 3.39
N ASP A 377 -23.15 -14.39 2.91
CA ASP A 377 -24.21 -13.70 3.66
C ASP A 377 -23.72 -12.39 4.31
N GLY A 378 -22.88 -11.62 3.58
CA GLY A 378 -22.27 -10.38 4.02
C GLY A 378 -21.10 -10.54 5.01
N VAL A 379 -20.64 -11.76 5.30
CA VAL A 379 -19.51 -12.02 6.21
C VAL A 379 -18.26 -12.36 5.42
N LEU A 380 -17.20 -11.59 5.61
CA LEU A 380 -15.88 -11.85 5.02
C LEU A 380 -15.37 -13.23 5.43
N GLN A 381 -14.98 -14.03 4.45
CA GLN A 381 -14.37 -15.34 4.66
C GLN A 381 -12.84 -15.21 4.73
N GLU A 382 -12.23 -15.97 5.64
CA GLU A 382 -10.78 -16.09 5.67
C GLU A 382 -10.31 -16.96 4.50
N ASN A 383 -9.71 -16.33 3.49
CA ASN A 383 -9.16 -17.01 2.33
C ASN A 383 -7.73 -16.54 2.08
N THR A 384 -6.76 -17.41 2.33
CA THR A 384 -5.32 -17.12 2.17
C THR A 384 -4.77 -17.60 0.84
N THR A 385 -5.61 -18.16 -0.05
CA THR A 385 -5.15 -18.78 -1.30
C THR A 385 -5.48 -17.99 -2.56
N ASP A 386 -6.32 -16.97 -2.45
CA ASP A 386 -6.83 -16.23 -3.62
C ASP A 386 -5.99 -14.97 -3.89
N ILE A 387 -4.69 -15.16 -4.07
CA ILE A 387 -3.79 -14.10 -4.55
C ILE A 387 -3.13 -14.48 -5.87
N ARG A 388 -2.81 -13.45 -6.63
CA ARG A 388 -2.04 -13.56 -7.86
C ARG A 388 -1.04 -12.40 -7.96
N ALA A 389 0.21 -12.70 -8.30
CA ALA A 389 1.23 -11.71 -8.63
C ALA A 389 1.49 -11.78 -10.15
N ILE A 390 0.78 -11.00 -10.94
CA ILE A 390 0.93 -10.96 -12.39
C ILE A 390 2.26 -10.28 -12.72
N PRO A 391 3.24 -11.00 -13.33
CA PRO A 391 4.54 -10.41 -13.61
C PRO A 391 4.44 -9.35 -14.69
N CYS A 392 5.02 -8.19 -14.41
CA CYS A 392 5.00 -7.02 -15.28
C CYS A 392 6.39 -6.43 -15.45
N ARG A 393 6.53 -5.62 -16.48
CA ARG A 393 7.65 -4.68 -16.63
C ARG A 393 7.09 -3.28 -16.83
N LEU A 394 7.67 -2.28 -16.15
CA LEU A 394 7.23 -0.86 -16.22
C LEU A 394 7.33 -0.24 -17.63
N SER A 395 7.86 -0.96 -18.59
CA SER A 395 8.11 -0.48 -19.95
C SER A 395 8.03 -1.63 -20.94
N GLY A 396 7.43 -1.40 -22.10
CA GLY A 396 7.45 -2.32 -23.23
C GLY A 396 8.85 -2.51 -23.84
N LYS A 397 9.87 -1.74 -23.38
CA LYS A 397 11.25 -1.78 -23.89
C LYS A 397 12.25 -2.05 -22.77
N THR A 398 13.17 -2.98 -23.03
CA THR A 398 14.26 -3.31 -22.09
C THR A 398 15.35 -2.24 -22.07
N SER A 399 15.62 -1.56 -23.22
CA SER A 399 16.73 -0.61 -23.40
C SER A 399 16.46 0.80 -22.89
N LYS A 400 15.20 1.16 -22.67
CA LYS A 400 14.76 2.48 -22.17
C LYS A 400 13.41 2.35 -21.50
N ASN A 401 12.95 3.42 -20.89
CA ASN A 401 11.57 3.56 -20.42
C ASN A 401 10.72 4.15 -21.57
N ASP A 402 9.60 3.53 -21.85
CA ASP A 402 8.56 4.07 -22.73
C ASP A 402 7.25 4.36 -21.97
N TYR A 403 7.30 4.28 -20.64
CA TYR A 403 6.22 4.68 -19.72
C TYR A 403 4.90 3.89 -19.87
N SER A 404 4.92 2.80 -20.61
CA SER A 404 3.76 1.93 -20.82
C SER A 404 4.07 0.54 -20.26
N PRO A 405 3.62 0.23 -19.04
CA PRO A 405 3.83 -1.08 -18.44
C PRO A 405 3.20 -2.18 -19.29
N VAL A 406 3.84 -3.35 -19.24
CA VAL A 406 3.41 -4.55 -19.97
C VAL A 406 3.35 -5.75 -19.06
N ILE A 407 2.36 -6.61 -19.27
CA ILE A 407 2.33 -7.94 -18.66
C ILE A 407 3.35 -8.80 -19.40
N LEU A 408 4.14 -9.57 -18.64
CA LEU A 408 5.16 -10.45 -19.18
C LEU A 408 4.60 -11.85 -19.41
N ASP A 409 5.19 -12.55 -20.37
CA ASP A 409 4.92 -13.95 -20.65
C ASP A 409 6.21 -14.75 -20.85
N GLY A 410 6.10 -16.08 -20.96
CA GLY A 410 7.22 -16.98 -21.26
C GLY A 410 8.39 -16.85 -20.29
N ASP A 411 9.59 -16.74 -20.82
CA ASP A 411 10.83 -16.73 -20.04
C ASP A 411 10.96 -15.44 -19.22
N GLU A 412 10.53 -14.28 -19.74
CA GLU A 412 10.58 -13.01 -19.01
C GLU A 412 9.67 -13.04 -17.76
N ALA A 413 8.45 -13.59 -17.89
CA ALA A 413 7.57 -13.81 -16.75
C ALA A 413 8.18 -14.74 -15.71
N ALA A 414 8.76 -15.85 -16.16
CA ALA A 414 9.40 -16.84 -15.29
C ALA A 414 10.58 -16.24 -14.49
N GLU A 415 11.40 -15.38 -15.11
CA GLU A 415 12.52 -14.69 -14.46
C GLU A 415 12.02 -13.71 -13.38
N THR A 416 11.01 -12.89 -13.67
CA THR A 416 10.41 -11.96 -12.70
C THR A 416 9.77 -12.71 -11.53
N ILE A 417 9.00 -13.77 -11.80
CA ILE A 417 8.41 -14.62 -10.76
C ILE A 417 9.49 -15.34 -9.92
N GLN A 418 10.56 -15.82 -10.54
CA GLN A 418 11.67 -16.43 -9.81
C GLN A 418 12.30 -15.42 -8.82
N SER A 419 12.47 -14.17 -9.24
CA SER A 419 12.97 -13.09 -8.39
C SER A 419 12.03 -12.84 -7.22
N LEU A 420 10.73 -12.66 -7.48
CA LEU A 420 9.70 -12.46 -6.45
C LEU A 420 9.65 -13.63 -5.46
N ASN A 421 9.72 -14.87 -5.96
CA ASN A 421 9.78 -16.08 -5.13
C ASN A 421 11.03 -16.10 -4.24
N SER A 422 12.16 -15.59 -4.72
CA SER A 422 13.38 -15.48 -3.92
C SER A 422 13.24 -14.46 -2.79
N TYR A 423 12.55 -13.35 -3.03
CA TYR A 423 12.27 -12.30 -2.04
C TYR A 423 11.22 -12.73 -1.02
N SER A 424 10.28 -13.60 -1.40
CA SER A 424 9.19 -14.10 -0.54
C SER A 424 9.54 -15.42 0.17
N LYS A 425 10.72 -15.97 -0.08
CA LYS A 425 11.10 -17.33 0.37
C LYS A 425 11.03 -17.52 1.88
N GLU A 426 11.43 -16.53 2.65
CA GLU A 426 11.43 -16.63 4.11
C GLU A 426 10.02 -16.74 4.71
N PHE A 427 9.01 -16.28 3.97
CA PHE A 427 7.60 -16.34 4.35
C PHE A 427 6.91 -17.61 3.86
N GLY A 428 7.60 -18.47 3.11
CA GLY A 428 7.03 -19.68 2.53
C GLY A 428 6.05 -19.41 1.38
N ILE A 429 6.03 -18.19 0.82
CA ILE A 429 5.21 -17.80 -0.32
C ILE A 429 5.95 -18.07 -1.61
N ALA A 430 5.28 -18.70 -2.56
CA ALA A 430 5.79 -18.93 -3.91
C ALA A 430 4.66 -18.91 -4.95
N PHE A 431 4.97 -18.39 -6.13
CA PHE A 431 4.06 -18.29 -7.27
C PHE A 431 4.53 -19.18 -8.43
N ASP A 432 3.58 -19.64 -9.25
CA ASP A 432 3.89 -20.25 -10.55
C ASP A 432 4.21 -19.18 -11.61
N ASN A 433 4.49 -19.59 -12.83
CA ASN A 433 4.90 -18.65 -13.88
C ASN A 433 3.76 -17.73 -14.37
N GLU A 434 2.53 -18.08 -14.12
CA GLU A 434 1.34 -17.28 -14.39
C GLU A 434 1.00 -16.35 -13.20
N GLY A 435 1.78 -16.43 -12.12
CA GLY A 435 1.64 -15.62 -10.91
C GLY A 435 0.64 -16.14 -9.90
N TYR A 436 0.09 -17.35 -10.05
CA TYR A 436 -0.80 -17.93 -9.04
C TYR A 436 -0.01 -18.53 -7.88
N LEU A 437 -0.57 -18.39 -6.67
CA LEU A 437 0.02 -18.94 -5.47
C LEU A 437 0.16 -20.45 -5.58
N LYS A 438 1.37 -20.98 -5.34
CA LYS A 438 1.60 -22.43 -5.25
C LYS A 438 1.09 -22.95 -3.92
N GLN A 439 0.27 -23.99 -3.99
CA GLN A 439 -0.25 -24.72 -2.84
C GLN A 439 0.80 -25.68 -2.25
#